data_75806243d623b2ce1fb4f05e817f58df
#
_entry.id   75806243d623b2ce1fb4f05e817f58df
#
_cell.length_a   1.000
_cell.length_b   1.000
_cell.length_c   1.000
_cell.angle_alpha   90.00
_cell.angle_beta   90.00
_cell.angle_gamma   90.00
#
_symmetry.space_group_name_H-M   'P 1'
#
loop_
_entity.id
_entity.type
_entity.pdbx_description
1 polymer ?
#
loop_
_entity_poly.entity_id
_entity_poly.type
_entity_poly.pdbx_seq_one_letter_code
_entity_poly.pdbx_strand_id
1 'polypeptide(L)'
;MGHDEIGDADAADWIDLEDADAAFAALGLPSPGRAPLMTLEHQVAQKLHAVTGTGDRVRDLVDLQVMFSNSDIDLAATKRTCERLFAYRQRQAWPPTVEAREGWDEQYQALAEGMVVIQDVGEAIEWANTLVSRIATA
;
A
#
# COMPACT_ATOMS: atom_id res chain seq x y z
N MET A 1 8.52 12.88 -0.94
CA MET A 1 8.82 11.81 -0.94
C MET A 1 8.49 10.94 0.15
N GLY A 2 8.01 9.91 -0.07
CA GLY A 2 7.50 9.08 0.96
C GLY A 2 8.52 8.26 1.70
N HIS A 3 9.74 8.37 1.28
CA HIS A 3 10.73 7.44 1.77
C HIS A 3 11.12 7.64 3.23
N ASP A 4 10.77 8.75 3.81
CA ASP A 4 11.12 8.99 5.21
C ASP A 4 9.97 8.72 6.14
N GLU A 5 8.91 8.17 5.63
CA GLU A 5 7.73 8.08 6.44
C GLU A 5 7.80 7.06 7.54
N ILE A 6 8.57 6.04 7.39
CA ILE A 6 8.73 5.07 8.45
C ILE A 6 9.80 5.51 9.41
N GLY A 7 10.52 6.53 9.05
CA GLY A 7 11.52 7.08 9.89
C GLY A 7 12.69 6.15 10.05
N ASP A 8 13.36 6.32 11.14
CA ASP A 8 14.62 5.65 11.32
C ASP A 8 14.50 4.20 11.69
N ALA A 9 13.36 3.81 12.18
CA ALA A 9 13.20 2.44 12.65
C ALA A 9 13.32 1.45 11.51
N ASP A 10 12.85 1.84 10.34
CA ASP A 10 12.90 0.97 9.18
C ASP A 10 13.46 1.72 8.02
N ALA A 11 14.62 2.31 8.24
CA ALA A 11 15.21 3.19 7.25
C ALA A 11 15.34 2.54 5.89
N ALA A 12 15.58 1.24 5.86
CA ALA A 12 15.74 0.56 4.61
C ALA A 12 14.41 0.25 3.92
N ASP A 13 13.33 0.23 4.69
CA ASP A 13 12.04 -0.16 4.14
C ASP A 13 11.37 0.96 3.38
N TRP A 14 11.75 2.18 3.62
CA TRP A 14 11.08 3.30 2.97
C TRP A 14 11.73 3.66 1.65
N ILE A 15 12.78 2.99 1.27
CA ILE A 15 13.44 3.26 0.01
C ILE A 15 12.72 2.53 -1.10
N ASP A 16 12.50 3.22 -2.21
CA ASP A 16 12.01 2.58 -3.40
C ASP A 16 13.19 1.85 -4.03
N LEU A 17 13.20 0.55 -3.94
CA LEU A 17 14.33 -0.23 -4.39
C LEU A 17 14.52 -0.21 -5.89
N GLU A 18 13.46 -0.05 -6.64
CA GLU A 18 13.60 0.08 -8.07
C GLU A 18 14.37 1.34 -8.43
N ASP A 19 14.04 2.42 -7.77
CA ASP A 19 14.76 3.67 -7.99
C ASP A 19 16.20 3.57 -7.51
N ALA A 20 16.42 2.90 -6.38
CA ALA A 20 17.75 2.73 -5.85
C ALA A 20 18.61 1.89 -6.80
N ASP A 21 18.05 0.81 -7.33
CA ASP A 21 18.75 -0.03 -8.27
C ASP A 21 19.10 0.73 -9.53
N ALA A 22 18.16 1.50 -10.05
CA ALA A 22 18.42 2.30 -11.25
C ALA A 22 19.50 3.32 -11.01
N ALA A 23 19.47 3.97 -9.85
CA ALA A 23 20.48 4.97 -9.52
C ALA A 23 21.86 4.34 -9.40
N PHE A 24 21.96 3.18 -8.77
CA PHE A 24 23.23 2.49 -8.61
C PHE A 24 23.77 2.06 -9.97
N ALA A 25 22.90 1.55 -10.83
CA ALA A 25 23.32 1.13 -12.16
C ALA A 25 23.79 2.33 -12.97
N ALA A 26 23.11 3.45 -12.87
CA ALA A 26 23.48 4.64 -13.60
C ALA A 26 24.83 5.17 -13.17
N LEU A 27 25.19 4.95 -11.91
CA LEU A 27 26.47 5.38 -11.38
C LEU A 27 27.57 4.35 -11.59
N GLY A 28 27.25 3.22 -12.18
CA GLY A 28 28.24 2.16 -12.36
C GLY A 28 28.55 1.43 -11.08
N LEU A 29 27.69 1.56 -10.07
CA LEU A 29 27.87 0.88 -8.81
C LEU A 29 27.14 -0.46 -8.84
N PRO A 30 27.59 -1.41 -8.02
CA PRO A 30 26.85 -2.67 -7.95
C PRO A 30 25.47 -2.43 -7.41
N SER A 31 24.52 -3.21 -7.89
CA SER A 31 23.16 -3.13 -7.37
C SER A 31 23.18 -3.37 -5.88
N PRO A 32 22.35 -2.66 -5.12
CA PRO A 32 22.29 -2.91 -3.69
C PRO A 32 21.47 -4.15 -3.38
N GLY A 33 21.94 -5.27 -3.90
CA GLY A 33 21.20 -6.52 -3.76
C GLY A 33 21.00 -6.96 -2.33
N ARG A 34 21.76 -6.38 -1.41
CA ARG A 34 21.57 -6.67 -0.01
C ARG A 34 20.74 -5.64 0.71
N ALA A 35 20.32 -4.58 0.02
CA ALA A 35 19.42 -3.62 0.62
C ALA A 35 18.11 -4.33 0.92
N PRO A 36 17.52 -4.11 2.09
CA PRO A 36 16.25 -4.73 2.39
C PRO A 36 15.20 -4.29 1.39
N LEU A 37 14.44 -5.26 0.92
CA LEU A 37 13.33 -4.98 0.05
C LEU A 37 12.18 -4.45 0.89
N MET A 38 11.40 -3.55 0.32
CA MET A 38 10.17 -3.16 0.97
C MET A 38 9.28 -4.39 1.03
N THR A 39 8.88 -4.77 2.22
CA THR A 39 8.06 -5.96 2.39
C THR A 39 6.69 -5.77 1.79
N LEU A 40 6.01 -6.88 1.52
CA LEU A 40 4.63 -6.80 1.07
C LEU A 40 3.75 -6.15 2.12
N GLU A 41 4.01 -6.47 3.38
CA GLU A 41 3.25 -5.88 4.49
C GLU A 41 3.43 -4.37 4.53
N HIS A 42 4.61 -3.90 4.25
CA HIS A 42 4.86 -2.46 4.21
C HIS A 42 4.15 -1.82 3.02
N GLN A 43 4.18 -2.48 1.87
CA GLN A 43 3.49 -1.98 0.69
C GLN A 43 1.99 -1.90 0.93
N VAL A 44 1.42 -2.92 1.59
CA VAL A 44 0.01 -2.90 1.94
C VAL A 44 -0.30 -1.71 2.85
N ALA A 45 0.54 -1.49 3.86
CA ALA A 45 0.33 -0.38 4.78
C ALA A 45 0.34 0.96 4.05
N GLN A 46 1.28 1.14 3.13
CA GLN A 46 1.35 2.38 2.37
C GLN A 46 0.12 2.57 1.49
N LYS A 47 -0.34 1.51 0.86
CA LYS A 47 -1.51 1.61 -0.01
C LYS A 47 -2.78 1.86 0.79
N LEU A 48 -2.90 1.25 1.96
CA LEU A 48 -4.05 1.52 2.82
C LEU A 48 -4.03 2.97 3.31
N HIS A 49 -2.86 3.48 3.66
CA HIS A 49 -2.76 4.87 4.06
C HIS A 49 -3.13 5.80 2.90
N ALA A 50 -2.67 5.47 1.70
CA ALA A 50 -2.94 6.32 0.54
C ALA A 50 -4.42 6.29 0.15
N VAL A 51 -5.03 5.11 0.12
CA VAL A 51 -6.41 4.98 -0.36
C VAL A 51 -7.41 5.57 0.64
N THR A 52 -7.02 5.67 1.91
CA THR A 52 -7.89 6.26 2.93
C THR A 52 -7.54 7.72 3.20
N GLY A 53 -6.56 8.25 2.51
CA GLY A 53 -6.18 9.65 2.64
C GLY A 53 -7.03 10.55 1.76
N THR A 54 -6.56 11.76 1.56
CA THR A 54 -7.29 12.76 0.80
C THR A 54 -6.92 12.79 -0.68
N GLY A 55 -5.94 12.01 -1.08
CA GLY A 55 -5.51 11.97 -2.47
C GLY A 55 -6.44 11.12 -3.32
N ASP A 56 -6.23 11.22 -4.63
CA ASP A 56 -7.01 10.45 -5.58
C ASP A 56 -6.27 9.15 -5.85
N ARG A 57 -6.53 8.14 -5.02
CA ARG A 57 -5.75 6.91 -5.02
C ARG A 57 -6.63 5.68 -5.18
N VAL A 58 -7.65 5.76 -6.03
CA VAL A 58 -8.54 4.63 -6.25
C VAL A 58 -7.80 3.43 -6.82
N ARG A 59 -6.69 3.66 -7.51
CA ARG A 59 -5.89 2.58 -8.05
C ARG A 59 -5.40 1.63 -6.98
N ASP A 60 -5.17 2.14 -5.77
CA ASP A 60 -4.70 1.29 -4.68
C ASP A 60 -5.70 0.20 -4.32
N LEU A 61 -6.99 0.40 -4.61
CA LEU A 61 -7.97 -0.67 -4.42
C LEU A 61 -7.68 -1.86 -5.34
N VAL A 62 -7.31 -1.58 -6.57
CA VAL A 62 -6.96 -2.64 -7.52
C VAL A 62 -5.66 -3.30 -7.09
N ASP A 63 -4.66 -2.50 -6.75
CA ASP A 63 -3.34 -3.01 -6.38
C ASP A 63 -3.43 -3.92 -5.16
N LEU A 64 -4.21 -3.53 -4.16
CA LEU A 64 -4.36 -4.35 -2.96
C LEU A 64 -4.96 -5.71 -3.29
N GLN A 65 -5.98 -5.74 -4.15
CA GLN A 65 -6.59 -7.00 -4.53
C GLN A 65 -5.60 -7.90 -5.25
N VAL A 66 -4.80 -7.34 -6.13
CA VAL A 66 -3.80 -8.10 -6.86
C VAL A 66 -2.77 -8.67 -5.90
N MET A 67 -2.31 -7.85 -4.96
CA MET A 67 -1.32 -8.30 -3.99
C MET A 67 -1.83 -9.48 -3.16
N PHE A 68 -3.06 -9.39 -2.67
CA PHE A 68 -3.62 -10.45 -1.84
C PHE A 68 -3.99 -11.69 -2.64
N SER A 69 -4.23 -11.54 -3.94
CA SER A 69 -4.50 -12.69 -4.80
C SER A 69 -3.24 -13.47 -5.14
N ASN A 70 -2.10 -12.79 -5.18
CA ASN A 70 -0.88 -13.40 -5.68
C ASN A 70 0.15 -13.71 -4.61
N SER A 71 -0.10 -13.33 -3.38
CA SER A 71 0.91 -13.47 -2.33
C SER A 71 0.27 -13.79 -1.00
N ASP A 72 1.03 -14.53 -0.19
CA ASP A 72 0.67 -14.77 1.20
C ASP A 72 1.20 -13.59 2.01
N ILE A 73 0.31 -12.83 2.62
CA ILE A 73 0.68 -11.65 3.36
C ILE A 73 0.36 -11.85 4.83
N ASP A 74 1.37 -11.61 5.67
CA ASP A 74 1.24 -11.79 7.11
C ASP A 74 0.44 -10.64 7.70
N LEU A 75 -0.79 -10.91 8.11
CA LEU A 75 -1.68 -9.87 8.60
C LEU A 75 -1.21 -9.28 9.92
N ALA A 76 -0.60 -10.08 10.79
CA ALA A 76 -0.10 -9.54 12.05
C ALA A 76 1.07 -8.59 11.83
N ALA A 77 1.95 -8.94 10.91
CA ALA A 77 3.05 -8.05 10.55
C ALA A 77 2.52 -6.78 9.87
N THR A 78 1.51 -6.94 9.03
CA THR A 78 0.88 -5.80 8.36
C THR A 78 0.27 -4.86 9.40
N LYS A 79 -0.38 -5.42 10.42
CA LYS A 79 -0.97 -4.61 11.48
C LYS A 79 0.09 -3.76 12.17
N ARG A 80 1.21 -4.37 12.55
CA ARG A 80 2.28 -3.63 13.22
C ARG A 80 2.80 -2.51 12.34
N THR A 81 2.97 -2.79 11.05
CA THR A 81 3.46 -1.78 10.12
C THR A 81 2.45 -0.66 9.94
N CYS A 82 1.17 -1.01 9.83
CA CYS A 82 0.12 0.01 9.71
C CYS A 82 0.07 0.90 10.93
N GLU A 83 0.15 0.30 12.12
CA GLU A 83 0.10 1.10 13.34
C GLU A 83 1.24 2.09 13.39
N ARG A 84 2.44 1.66 13.00
CA ARG A 84 3.59 2.56 12.98
C ARG A 84 3.44 3.65 11.93
N LEU A 85 3.04 3.27 10.72
CA LEU A 85 2.96 4.21 9.62
C LEU A 85 1.89 5.28 9.89
N PHE A 86 0.71 4.86 10.34
CA PHE A 86 -0.36 5.81 10.60
C PHE A 86 -0.01 6.73 11.77
N ALA A 87 0.64 6.20 12.80
CA ALA A 87 1.08 7.02 13.91
C ALA A 87 2.13 8.02 13.47
N TYR A 88 3.06 7.58 12.63
CA TYR A 88 4.12 8.47 12.15
C TYR A 88 3.56 9.63 11.34
N ARG A 89 2.62 9.33 10.43
CA ARG A 89 2.08 10.37 9.57
C ARG A 89 1.06 11.25 10.25
N GLN A 90 0.39 10.73 11.28
CA GLN A 90 -0.54 11.50 12.11
C GLN A 90 -1.66 12.20 11.32
N ARG A 91 -1.96 11.70 10.13
CA ARG A 91 -3.01 12.31 9.30
C ARG A 91 -4.34 11.60 9.45
N GLN A 92 -4.29 10.34 9.77
CA GLN A 92 -5.49 9.54 9.96
C GLN A 92 -5.20 8.46 10.98
N ALA A 93 -6.26 8.08 11.69
CA ALA A 93 -6.12 7.08 12.75
C ALA A 93 -6.13 5.68 12.16
N TRP A 94 -5.59 4.76 12.89
CA TRP A 94 -5.69 3.34 12.57
C TRP A 94 -6.70 2.69 13.52
N PRO A 95 -7.64 1.89 13.07
CA PRO A 95 -7.85 1.53 11.65
C PRO A 95 -8.67 2.58 10.92
N PRO A 96 -8.37 2.78 9.64
CA PRO A 96 -9.11 3.75 8.84
C PRO A 96 -10.32 3.10 8.19
N THR A 97 -11.13 3.93 7.54
CA THR A 97 -12.25 3.46 6.73
C THR A 97 -12.04 3.94 5.30
N VAL A 98 -12.22 3.05 4.35
CA VAL A 98 -12.17 3.40 2.94
C VAL A 98 -13.53 3.93 2.55
N GLU A 99 -13.57 5.11 1.93
CA GLU A 99 -14.81 5.73 1.50
C GLU A 99 -14.71 6.14 0.05
N ALA A 100 -15.83 6.02 -0.65
CA ALA A 100 -15.86 6.41 -2.05
C ALA A 100 -15.66 7.91 -2.16
N ARG A 101 -14.97 8.30 -3.24
CA ARG A 101 -14.78 9.70 -3.53
C ARG A 101 -15.32 10.01 -4.90
N GLU A 102 -15.48 11.30 -5.15
CA GLU A 102 -16.03 11.74 -6.42
C GLU A 102 -15.17 11.21 -7.57
N GLY A 103 -15.82 10.66 -8.58
CA GLY A 103 -15.13 10.15 -9.76
C GLY A 103 -14.59 8.73 -9.63
N TRP A 104 -14.69 8.14 -8.46
CA TRP A 104 -14.13 6.81 -8.25
C TRP A 104 -14.84 5.73 -9.06
N ASP A 105 -16.16 5.85 -9.25
CA ASP A 105 -16.89 4.87 -10.05
C ASP A 105 -16.28 4.69 -11.42
N GLU A 106 -16.09 5.79 -12.12
CA GLU A 106 -15.58 5.74 -13.47
C GLU A 106 -14.10 5.39 -13.49
N GLN A 107 -13.34 5.96 -12.57
CA GLN A 107 -11.92 5.69 -12.52
C GLN A 107 -11.64 4.22 -12.18
N TYR A 108 -12.37 3.69 -11.23
CA TYR A 108 -12.16 2.31 -10.83
C TYR A 108 -12.57 1.36 -11.97
N GLN A 109 -13.68 1.65 -12.62
CA GLN A 109 -14.15 0.81 -13.72
C GLN A 109 -13.10 0.73 -14.82
N ALA A 110 -12.49 1.85 -15.15
CA ALA A 110 -11.47 1.88 -16.18
C ALA A 110 -10.23 1.08 -15.76
N LEU A 111 -9.85 1.17 -14.50
CA LEU A 111 -8.66 0.46 -14.01
C LEU A 111 -8.90 -1.03 -13.90
N ALA A 112 -10.09 -1.44 -13.51
CA ALA A 112 -10.40 -2.84 -13.27
C ALA A 112 -10.74 -3.61 -14.54
N GLU A 113 -11.03 -2.90 -15.61
CA GLU A 113 -11.46 -3.53 -16.85
C GLU A 113 -10.39 -4.49 -17.35
N GLY A 114 -10.80 -5.71 -17.65
CA GLY A 114 -9.87 -6.72 -18.15
C GLY A 114 -8.99 -7.36 -17.09
N MET A 115 -9.13 -6.97 -15.83
CA MET A 115 -8.35 -7.54 -14.75
C MET A 115 -9.19 -8.48 -13.92
N VAL A 116 -8.52 -9.43 -13.27
CA VAL A 116 -9.20 -10.39 -12.40
C VAL A 116 -9.31 -9.78 -11.00
N VAL A 117 -10.19 -8.81 -10.90
CA VAL A 117 -10.47 -8.11 -9.64
C VAL A 117 -11.96 -7.82 -9.57
N ILE A 118 -12.42 -7.36 -8.42
CA ILE A 118 -13.79 -6.91 -8.27
C ILE A 118 -14.03 -5.77 -9.25
N GLN A 119 -15.14 -5.81 -9.97
CA GLN A 119 -15.40 -4.82 -11.01
C GLN A 119 -16.21 -3.62 -10.52
N ASP A 120 -16.91 -3.75 -9.41
CA ASP A 120 -17.72 -2.69 -8.86
C ASP A 120 -16.98 -1.99 -7.74
N VAL A 121 -16.88 -0.66 -7.79
CA VAL A 121 -16.10 0.07 -6.80
C VAL A 121 -16.70 -0.06 -5.40
N GLY A 122 -18.02 -0.10 -5.28
CA GLY A 122 -18.65 -0.27 -3.97
C GLY A 122 -18.26 -1.58 -3.31
N GLU A 123 -18.25 -2.66 -4.10
CA GLU A 123 -17.85 -3.95 -3.59
C GLU A 123 -16.35 -3.97 -3.27
N ALA A 124 -15.55 -3.29 -4.08
CA ALA A 124 -14.13 -3.22 -3.82
C ALA A 124 -13.86 -2.47 -2.52
N ILE A 125 -14.62 -1.41 -2.25
CA ILE A 125 -14.50 -0.66 -1.01
C ILE A 125 -14.88 -1.53 0.18
N GLU A 126 -15.97 -2.31 0.06
CA GLU A 126 -16.36 -3.24 1.12
C GLU A 126 -15.27 -4.28 1.37
N TRP A 127 -14.69 -4.79 0.29
CA TRP A 127 -13.59 -5.72 0.40
C TRP A 127 -12.43 -5.10 1.17
N ALA A 128 -12.08 -3.86 0.84
CA ALA A 128 -10.97 -3.18 1.49
C ALA A 128 -11.25 -2.92 2.97
N ASN A 129 -12.48 -2.54 3.30
CA ASN A 129 -12.84 -2.32 4.69
C ASN A 129 -12.84 -3.63 5.49
N THR A 130 -13.24 -4.72 4.86
CA THR A 130 -13.13 -6.03 5.49
C THR A 130 -11.67 -6.39 5.71
N LEU A 131 -10.82 -6.10 4.74
CA LEU A 131 -9.40 -6.34 4.89
C LEU A 131 -8.82 -5.55 6.05
N VAL A 132 -9.17 -4.27 6.17
CA VAL A 132 -8.71 -3.44 7.29
C VAL A 132 -9.13 -4.07 8.61
N SER A 133 -10.36 -4.53 8.71
CA SER A 133 -10.84 -5.17 9.94
C SER A 133 -10.06 -6.45 10.25
N ARG A 134 -9.77 -7.25 9.24
CA ARG A 134 -9.00 -8.47 9.43
C ARG A 134 -7.59 -8.17 9.89
N ILE A 135 -6.98 -7.15 9.33
CA ILE A 135 -5.65 -6.74 9.75
C ILE A 135 -5.70 -6.23 11.19
N ALA A 136 -6.67 -5.40 11.51
CA ALA A 136 -6.76 -4.79 12.84
C ALA A 136 -6.98 -5.83 13.94
N THR A 137 -7.58 -6.95 13.61
CA THR A 137 -7.84 -8.00 14.59
C THR A 137 -6.86 -9.16 14.52
N ALA A 138 -5.86 -9.04 13.70
CA ALA A 138 -4.86 -10.10 13.52
C ALA A 138 -3.95 -10.29 14.71
#